data_d3dcfaefcad7b09b3c1d79af74849e74
#
_entry.id   d3dcfaefcad7b09b3c1d79af74849e74
#
_cell.length_a   1.000
_cell.length_b   1.000
_cell.length_c   1.000
_cell.angle_alpha   90.00
_cell.angle_beta   90.00
_cell.angle_gamma   90.00
#
_symmetry.space_group_name_H-M   'P 1'
#
loop_
_entity.id
_entity.type
_entity.pdbx_description
1 polymer ?
#
loop_
_entity_poly.entity_id
_entity_poly.type
_entity_poly.pdbx_seq_one_letter_code
_entity_poly.pdbx_strand_id
1 'polypeptide(L)'
;MNWKKIGIIAGGLVALGSVVGFTLYQSKKNVVAVQSGRVIREDLASIVTASGEVNPNNYVNIGANAFGKITHLYVKEGDKVKKGQLLAQIENVQPAADVSAMQASLQAANGDAAAADAAYNTAVADLARAKADAEQKKLDYERAQGLYKDQLIAKQEFDAREAAWEASASGLQQAQARIVQTKAQREAAHDRIKQAAASLTHASDVLQKTVYTAPFDGTISNLPVREGETVVIGIQNQPGSTLMTLADMSVITAEVKVDETDIVNVKLGQPADISIDAIPNKVFKGHVIEIGENAIVRSTGVATSQTLASSQEAKDFKVKVRLDDPPQNLRPGLSTTAKITTATRSSVLAVPIQALTIRQRADLDPKAKSKGSVQAAAPSSAEAKKDKEEIQGVFVIRGGKAVFVAVETGITGTTDIEVTSGLQQGDEIVTGSYKVLRTLKNEAPVKIDNTVKKQEES
;
A
#
# COMPACT_ATOMS: atom_id res chain seq x y z
N MET A 1 -85.01 -59.62 22.06
CA MET A 1 -83.93 -58.56 22.18
C MET A 1 -83.23 -58.51 20.86
N ASN A 2 -83.41 -57.47 20.09
CA ASN A 2 -83.03 -57.38 18.66
C ASN A 2 -81.50 -57.35 18.41
N TRP A 3 -80.95 -58.46 17.98
CA TRP A 3 -79.53 -58.61 17.65
C TRP A 3 -79.01 -57.60 16.59
N LYS A 4 -79.90 -57.08 15.72
CA LYS A 4 -79.57 -56.05 14.72
C LYS A 4 -79.18 -54.70 15.34
N LYS A 5 -79.70 -54.36 16.55
CA LYS A 5 -79.35 -53.11 17.23
C LYS A 5 -78.01 -53.17 17.93
N ILE A 6 -77.61 -54.37 18.40
CA ILE A 6 -76.27 -54.57 19.02
C ILE A 6 -75.18 -54.50 17.96
N GLY A 7 -75.44 -54.99 16.73
CA GLY A 7 -74.47 -54.89 15.62
C GLY A 7 -74.19 -53.43 15.17
N ILE A 8 -75.24 -52.60 15.19
CA ILE A 8 -75.11 -51.21 14.81
C ILE A 8 -74.32 -50.38 15.86
N ILE A 9 -74.54 -50.64 17.14
CA ILE A 9 -73.79 -49.99 18.24
C ILE A 9 -72.33 -50.49 18.27
N ALA A 10 -72.05 -51.72 18.03
CA ALA A 10 -70.69 -52.28 17.94
C ALA A 10 -69.96 -51.75 16.71
N GLY A 11 -70.65 -51.61 15.54
CA GLY A 11 -70.08 -50.99 14.36
C GLY A 11 -69.75 -49.49 14.55
N GLY A 12 -70.62 -48.81 15.29
CA GLY A 12 -70.40 -47.37 15.63
C GLY A 12 -69.19 -47.17 16.57
N LEU A 13 -68.98 -48.05 17.56
CA LEU A 13 -67.81 -47.97 18.45
C LEU A 13 -66.51 -48.35 17.75
N VAL A 14 -66.50 -49.25 16.80
CA VAL A 14 -65.33 -49.59 15.99
C VAL A 14 -65.01 -48.47 15.03
N ALA A 15 -66.02 -47.79 14.42
CA ALA A 15 -65.83 -46.65 13.58
C ALA A 15 -65.28 -45.41 14.36
N LEU A 16 -65.79 -45.15 15.57
CA LEU A 16 -65.29 -44.14 16.48
C LEU A 16 -63.88 -44.47 16.94
N GLY A 17 -63.55 -45.66 17.28
CA GLY A 17 -62.21 -46.13 17.65
C GLY A 17 -61.20 -45.99 16.49
N SER A 18 -61.64 -46.32 15.24
CA SER A 18 -60.75 -46.12 14.06
C SER A 18 -60.53 -44.69 13.70
N VAL A 19 -61.51 -43.80 13.85
CA VAL A 19 -61.38 -42.37 13.64
C VAL A 19 -60.44 -41.74 14.70
N VAL A 20 -60.61 -42.10 15.98
CA VAL A 20 -59.72 -41.66 17.07
C VAL A 20 -58.31 -42.25 16.90
N GLY A 21 -58.17 -43.50 16.53
CA GLY A 21 -56.88 -44.15 16.23
C GLY A 21 -56.17 -43.47 15.03
N PHE A 22 -56.92 -43.13 13.96
CA PHE A 22 -56.40 -42.49 12.77
C PHE A 22 -56.00 -41.04 13.06
N THR A 23 -56.79 -40.29 13.86
CA THR A 23 -56.41 -38.94 14.27
C THR A 23 -55.19 -38.88 15.20
N LEU A 24 -55.06 -39.83 16.13
CA LEU A 24 -53.87 -39.95 16.98
C LEU A 24 -52.63 -40.43 16.20
N TYR A 25 -52.79 -41.30 15.19
CA TYR A 25 -51.72 -41.74 14.32
C TYR A 25 -51.23 -40.59 13.39
N GLN A 26 -52.16 -39.79 12.86
CA GLN A 26 -51.84 -38.64 12.01
C GLN A 26 -51.24 -37.50 12.81
N SER A 27 -51.62 -37.31 14.09
CA SER A 27 -51.04 -36.33 15.00
C SER A 27 -49.58 -36.64 15.35
N LYS A 28 -49.18 -37.93 15.42
CA LYS A 28 -47.78 -38.33 15.66
C LYS A 28 -46.87 -38.19 14.45
N LYS A 29 -47.40 -38.10 13.21
CA LYS A 29 -46.58 -37.94 11.99
C LYS A 29 -46.05 -36.56 11.73
N ASN A 30 -46.55 -35.54 12.41
CA ASN A 30 -46.17 -34.13 12.14
C ASN A 30 -45.19 -33.53 13.13
N VAL A 31 -44.62 -34.34 14.05
CA VAL A 31 -43.63 -33.82 15.01
C VAL A 31 -42.24 -33.84 14.36
N VAL A 32 -41.64 -32.68 14.22
CA VAL A 32 -40.31 -32.53 13.65
C VAL A 32 -39.27 -32.66 14.78
N ALA A 33 -38.31 -33.58 14.63
CA ALA A 33 -37.17 -33.66 15.54
C ALA A 33 -36.19 -32.49 15.25
N VAL A 34 -35.89 -31.72 16.28
CA VAL A 34 -35.00 -30.57 16.20
C VAL A 34 -33.94 -30.61 17.28
N GLN A 35 -32.77 -30.08 17.02
CA GLN A 35 -31.79 -29.79 18.06
C GLN A 35 -32.13 -28.46 18.71
N SER A 36 -31.88 -28.34 20.02
CA SER A 36 -32.09 -27.08 20.73
C SER A 36 -30.76 -26.54 21.28
N GLY A 37 -30.67 -25.21 21.29
CA GLY A 37 -29.64 -24.46 21.96
C GLY A 37 -30.28 -23.42 22.88
N ARG A 38 -29.52 -22.82 23.75
CA ARG A 38 -29.98 -21.74 24.64
C ARG A 38 -29.30 -20.41 24.25
N VAL A 39 -30.06 -19.36 24.31
CA VAL A 39 -29.52 -17.99 24.17
C VAL A 39 -28.75 -17.67 25.44
N ILE A 40 -27.46 -17.43 25.29
CA ILE A 40 -26.54 -17.10 26.41
C ILE A 40 -26.00 -15.70 26.20
N ARG A 41 -25.45 -15.13 27.28
CA ARG A 41 -24.65 -13.91 27.16
C ARG A 41 -23.18 -14.30 27.14
N GLU A 42 -22.48 -13.83 26.15
CA GLU A 42 -21.03 -14.04 26.02
C GLU A 42 -20.35 -12.82 25.36
N ASP A 43 -19.03 -12.83 25.41
CA ASP A 43 -18.22 -11.84 24.74
C ASP A 43 -18.00 -12.27 23.29
N LEU A 44 -18.44 -11.44 22.34
CA LEU A 44 -18.28 -11.70 20.93
C LEU A 44 -17.20 -10.80 20.33
N ALA A 45 -16.34 -11.40 19.52
CA ALA A 45 -15.38 -10.67 18.70
C ALA A 45 -15.62 -11.00 17.22
N SER A 46 -15.75 -9.95 16.42
CA SER A 46 -15.77 -10.07 14.96
C SER A 46 -14.33 -10.12 14.47
N ILE A 47 -13.98 -11.15 13.70
CA ILE A 47 -12.63 -11.43 13.27
C ILE A 47 -12.60 -11.55 11.74
N VAL A 48 -11.73 -10.76 11.13
CA VAL A 48 -11.40 -10.89 9.71
C VAL A 48 -10.10 -11.70 9.59
N THR A 49 -10.14 -12.78 8.83
CA THR A 49 -8.98 -13.65 8.59
C THR A 49 -8.43 -13.37 7.19
N ALA A 50 -7.14 -13.06 7.12
CA ALA A 50 -6.47 -12.76 5.87
C ALA A 50 -5.12 -13.44 5.78
N SER A 51 -4.78 -13.97 4.61
CA SER A 51 -3.50 -14.62 4.35
C SER A 51 -2.55 -13.67 3.62
N GLY A 52 -1.26 -13.84 3.83
CA GLY A 52 -0.24 -13.01 3.24
C GLY A 52 1.18 -13.49 3.52
N GLU A 53 2.13 -12.55 3.54
CA GLU A 53 3.54 -12.83 3.71
C GLU A 53 4.14 -11.91 4.78
N VAL A 54 5.17 -12.42 5.45
CA VAL A 54 5.94 -11.63 6.40
C VAL A 54 7.02 -10.87 5.64
N ASN A 55 7.01 -9.54 5.76
CA ASN A 55 7.98 -8.67 5.11
C ASN A 55 8.55 -7.64 6.09
N PRO A 56 9.78 -7.15 5.90
CA PRO A 56 10.27 -6.01 6.63
C PRO A 56 9.46 -4.77 6.25
N ASN A 57 9.20 -3.89 7.22
CA ASN A 57 8.45 -2.67 6.94
C ASN A 57 9.16 -1.77 5.93
N ASN A 58 10.49 -1.68 6.02
CA ASN A 58 11.32 -0.91 5.12
C ASN A 58 12.28 -1.82 4.38
N TYR A 59 12.25 -1.79 3.07
CA TYR A 59 13.24 -2.43 2.22
C TYR A 59 13.46 -1.61 0.94
N VAL A 60 14.67 -1.71 0.39
CA VAL A 60 15.05 -1.04 -0.85
C VAL A 60 15.74 -2.03 -1.78
N ASN A 61 15.29 -2.06 -3.01
CA ASN A 61 15.98 -2.78 -4.08
C ASN A 61 17.08 -1.87 -4.64
N ILE A 62 18.32 -2.24 -4.44
CA ILE A 62 19.49 -1.55 -4.99
C ILE A 62 19.66 -2.03 -6.42
N GLY A 63 19.31 -1.17 -7.37
CA GLY A 63 19.42 -1.43 -8.80
C GLY A 63 20.75 -0.98 -9.38
N ALA A 64 21.07 -1.45 -10.59
CA ALA A 64 22.26 -1.03 -11.33
C ALA A 64 22.09 0.41 -11.86
N ASN A 65 22.96 1.32 -11.40
CA ASN A 65 23.03 2.72 -11.83
C ASN A 65 24.05 2.97 -12.93
N ALA A 66 24.90 1.96 -13.21
CA ALA A 66 25.90 1.98 -14.28
C ALA A 66 25.92 0.63 -15.00
N PHE A 67 26.30 0.65 -16.27
CA PHE A 67 26.58 -0.55 -17.06
C PHE A 67 28.01 -1.00 -16.77
N GLY A 68 28.20 -2.30 -16.58
CA GLY A 68 29.55 -2.86 -16.42
C GLY A 68 29.55 -4.22 -15.73
N LYS A 69 30.73 -4.78 -15.58
CA LYS A 69 30.97 -6.07 -14.90
C LYS A 69 31.17 -5.82 -13.40
N ILE A 70 30.55 -6.62 -12.55
CA ILE A 70 30.81 -6.60 -11.10
C ILE A 70 32.23 -7.09 -10.85
N THR A 71 33.06 -6.21 -10.31
CA THR A 71 34.47 -6.53 -9.99
C THR A 71 34.60 -7.11 -8.60
N HIS A 72 33.87 -6.55 -7.64
CA HIS A 72 33.92 -7.02 -6.25
C HIS A 72 32.52 -6.96 -5.63
N LEU A 73 32.22 -7.97 -4.82
CA LEU A 73 31.02 -8.07 -4.00
C LEU A 73 31.46 -8.24 -2.54
N TYR A 74 31.23 -7.20 -1.74
CA TYR A 74 31.74 -7.12 -0.37
C TYR A 74 30.82 -7.73 0.68
N VAL A 75 29.62 -8.16 0.26
CA VAL A 75 28.57 -8.66 1.14
C VAL A 75 27.97 -9.96 0.59
N LYS A 76 27.37 -10.74 1.49
CA LYS A 76 26.62 -11.96 1.18
C LYS A 76 25.18 -11.82 1.65
N GLU A 77 24.32 -12.69 1.14
CA GLU A 77 22.95 -12.80 1.63
C GLU A 77 22.92 -13.14 3.12
N GLY A 78 22.17 -12.39 3.90
CA GLY A 78 22.11 -12.51 5.36
C GLY A 78 23.05 -11.59 6.14
N ASP A 79 23.98 -10.90 5.48
CA ASP A 79 24.93 -10.01 6.16
C ASP A 79 24.23 -8.74 6.66
N LYS A 80 24.63 -8.31 7.89
CA LYS A 80 24.21 -7.02 8.45
C LYS A 80 25.16 -5.92 8.01
N VAL A 81 24.62 -4.87 7.46
CA VAL A 81 25.37 -3.74 6.93
C VAL A 81 24.95 -2.42 7.58
N LYS A 82 25.89 -1.49 7.67
CA LYS A 82 25.65 -0.13 8.19
C LYS A 82 25.50 0.85 7.03
N LYS A 83 24.77 1.94 7.27
CA LYS A 83 24.64 3.04 6.33
C LYS A 83 26.00 3.54 5.85
N GLY A 84 26.17 3.67 4.52
CA GLY A 84 27.41 4.08 3.87
C GLY A 84 28.43 2.95 3.70
N GLN A 85 28.17 1.74 4.20
CA GLN A 85 29.06 0.59 3.97
C GLN A 85 29.06 0.20 2.49
N LEU A 86 30.25 -0.14 1.98
CA LEU A 86 30.46 -0.60 0.61
C LEU A 86 29.84 -1.98 0.43
N LEU A 87 29.00 -2.12 -0.61
CA LEU A 87 28.27 -3.35 -0.90
C LEU A 87 28.80 -4.06 -2.14
N ALA A 88 28.94 -3.33 -3.23
CA ALA A 88 29.43 -3.84 -4.50
C ALA A 88 30.17 -2.77 -5.28
N GLN A 89 31.03 -3.20 -6.19
CA GLN A 89 31.77 -2.35 -7.10
C GLN A 89 31.67 -2.90 -8.52
N ILE A 90 31.28 -2.03 -9.45
CA ILE A 90 31.33 -2.30 -10.88
C ILE A 90 32.66 -1.83 -11.45
N GLU A 91 33.06 -2.34 -12.59
CA GLU A 91 34.27 -1.95 -13.31
C GLU A 91 34.33 -0.43 -13.48
N ASN A 92 35.38 0.18 -12.91
CA ASN A 92 35.52 1.63 -12.82
C ASN A 92 36.78 2.18 -13.50
N VAL A 93 37.50 1.33 -14.25
CA VAL A 93 38.78 1.72 -14.89
C VAL A 93 38.59 2.89 -15.84
N GLN A 94 37.61 2.80 -16.75
CA GLN A 94 37.33 3.86 -17.71
C GLN A 94 36.79 5.14 -17.02
N PRO A 95 35.78 5.09 -16.15
CA PRO A 95 35.31 6.29 -15.42
C PRO A 95 36.42 6.95 -14.58
N ALA A 96 37.31 6.18 -13.97
CA ALA A 96 38.43 6.74 -13.21
C ALA A 96 39.45 7.45 -14.11
N ALA A 97 39.72 6.90 -15.29
CA ALA A 97 40.57 7.55 -16.31
C ALA A 97 39.95 8.86 -16.81
N ASP A 98 38.63 8.87 -17.04
CA ASP A 98 37.88 10.07 -17.47
C ASP A 98 37.94 11.18 -16.40
N VAL A 99 37.76 10.84 -15.12
CA VAL A 99 37.92 11.79 -14.01
C VAL A 99 39.33 12.40 -14.00
N SER A 100 40.38 11.57 -14.17
CA SER A 100 41.77 12.02 -14.23
C SER A 100 42.01 12.97 -15.40
N ALA A 101 41.47 12.67 -16.58
CA ALA A 101 41.54 13.51 -17.77
C ALA A 101 40.84 14.86 -17.58
N MET A 102 39.62 14.87 -16.98
CA MET A 102 38.90 16.10 -16.71
C MET A 102 39.58 16.94 -15.63
N GLN A 103 40.21 16.30 -14.64
CA GLN A 103 40.98 16.99 -13.63
C GLN A 103 42.21 17.71 -14.24
N ALA A 104 42.93 17.06 -15.16
CA ALA A 104 44.00 17.64 -15.90
C ALA A 104 43.53 18.83 -16.78
N SER A 105 42.37 18.70 -17.41
CA SER A 105 41.72 19.78 -18.18
C SER A 105 41.38 20.98 -17.31
N LEU A 106 40.84 20.77 -16.11
CA LEU A 106 40.56 21.83 -15.15
C LEU A 106 41.84 22.55 -14.72
N GLN A 107 42.93 21.80 -14.49
CA GLN A 107 44.23 22.37 -14.13
C GLN A 107 44.81 23.21 -15.25
N ALA A 108 44.69 22.79 -16.52
CA ALA A 108 45.07 23.56 -17.68
C ALA A 108 44.27 24.89 -17.77
N ALA A 109 42.93 24.83 -17.60
CA ALA A 109 42.07 26.01 -17.61
C ALA A 109 42.43 27.02 -16.49
N ASN A 110 42.82 26.49 -15.30
CA ASN A 110 43.34 27.36 -14.21
C ASN A 110 44.65 28.04 -14.59
N GLY A 111 45.54 27.36 -15.30
CA GLY A 111 46.79 27.97 -15.85
C GLY A 111 46.50 29.09 -16.87
N ASP A 112 45.58 28.82 -17.80
CA ASP A 112 45.15 29.83 -18.80
C ASP A 112 44.52 31.05 -18.13
N ALA A 113 43.72 30.88 -17.10
CA ALA A 113 43.11 31.97 -16.36
C ALA A 113 44.16 32.80 -15.60
N ALA A 114 45.14 32.14 -14.98
CA ALA A 114 46.25 32.82 -14.31
C ALA A 114 47.09 33.67 -15.30
N ALA A 115 47.33 33.17 -16.51
CA ALA A 115 47.98 33.95 -17.58
C ALA A 115 47.14 35.15 -18.03
N ALA A 116 45.82 34.99 -18.15
CA ALA A 116 44.89 36.07 -18.50
C ALA A 116 44.81 37.13 -17.38
N ASP A 117 44.83 36.73 -16.11
CA ASP A 117 44.88 37.60 -14.94
C ASP A 117 46.19 38.44 -14.94
N ALA A 118 47.31 37.80 -15.23
CA ALA A 118 48.59 38.50 -15.35
C ALA A 118 48.60 39.51 -16.50
N ALA A 119 48.05 39.14 -17.65
CA ALA A 119 47.90 40.06 -18.80
C ALA A 119 47.00 41.25 -18.50
N TYR A 120 45.88 41.03 -17.78
CA TYR A 120 45.00 42.11 -17.32
C TYR A 120 45.71 43.04 -16.32
N ASN A 121 46.45 42.53 -15.37
CA ASN A 121 47.19 43.30 -14.38
C ASN A 121 48.27 44.13 -15.07
N THR A 122 48.95 43.61 -16.12
CA THR A 122 49.90 44.38 -16.94
C THR A 122 49.20 45.53 -17.65
N ALA A 123 48.03 45.26 -18.26
CA ALA A 123 47.27 46.31 -18.93
C ALA A 123 46.76 47.41 -17.95
N VAL A 124 46.42 47.05 -16.70
CA VAL A 124 46.09 48.01 -15.63
C VAL A 124 47.28 48.93 -15.30
N ALA A 125 48.46 48.35 -15.20
CA ALA A 125 49.70 49.16 -14.96
C ALA A 125 50.02 50.10 -16.15
N ASP A 126 49.85 49.58 -17.38
CA ASP A 126 50.04 50.42 -18.61
C ASP A 126 49.03 51.57 -18.68
N LEU A 127 47.77 51.31 -18.31
CA LEU A 127 46.74 52.35 -18.23
C LEU A 127 47.10 53.43 -17.20
N ALA A 128 47.58 53.04 -16.03
CA ALA A 128 48.00 53.97 -14.98
C ALA A 128 49.14 54.89 -15.47
N ARG A 129 50.12 54.30 -16.19
CA ARG A 129 51.21 55.01 -16.78
C ARG A 129 50.75 56.04 -17.87
N ALA A 130 49.90 55.53 -18.82
CA ALA A 130 49.34 56.42 -19.89
C ALA A 130 48.50 57.53 -19.32
N LYS A 131 47.75 57.26 -18.24
CA LYS A 131 46.96 58.31 -17.55
C LYS A 131 47.83 59.38 -16.93
N ALA A 132 48.92 59.02 -16.27
CA ALA A 132 49.86 59.96 -15.67
C ALA A 132 50.57 60.83 -16.73
N ASP A 133 50.98 60.19 -17.87
CA ASP A 133 51.61 60.94 -18.99
C ASP A 133 50.62 61.95 -19.63
N ALA A 134 49.37 61.49 -19.91
CA ALA A 134 48.32 62.34 -20.47
C ALA A 134 48.02 63.57 -19.55
N GLU A 135 47.96 63.31 -18.23
CA GLU A 135 47.75 64.37 -17.24
C GLU A 135 48.91 65.38 -17.20
N GLN A 136 50.16 64.88 -17.23
CA GLN A 136 51.33 65.73 -17.31
C GLN A 136 51.34 66.64 -18.61
N LYS A 137 51.10 66.04 -19.77
CA LYS A 137 51.03 66.71 -21.05
C LYS A 137 49.90 67.77 -21.10
N LYS A 138 48.76 67.43 -20.49
CA LYS A 138 47.63 68.33 -20.34
C LYS A 138 47.98 69.58 -19.55
N LEU A 139 48.61 69.39 -18.39
CA LEU A 139 49.08 70.53 -17.57
C LEU A 139 50.11 71.38 -18.30
N ASP A 140 51.05 70.80 -19.08
CA ASP A 140 52.02 71.52 -19.90
C ASP A 140 51.30 72.31 -21.02
N TYR A 141 50.29 71.73 -21.67
CA TYR A 141 49.47 72.45 -22.68
C TYR A 141 48.66 73.58 -22.06
N GLU A 142 47.98 73.41 -20.94
CA GLU A 142 47.19 74.41 -20.21
C GLU A 142 48.11 75.60 -19.82
N ARG A 143 49.34 75.35 -19.37
CA ARG A 143 50.34 76.36 -19.05
C ARG A 143 50.81 77.14 -20.32
N ALA A 144 51.07 76.38 -21.41
CA ALA A 144 51.46 77.00 -22.68
C ALA A 144 50.32 77.81 -23.26
N GLN A 145 49.06 77.44 -23.10
CA GLN A 145 47.88 78.16 -23.54
C GLN A 145 47.78 79.54 -22.81
N GLY A 146 48.07 79.60 -21.53
CA GLY A 146 48.12 80.85 -20.75
C GLY A 146 49.25 81.77 -21.24
N LEU A 147 50.48 81.26 -21.39
CA LEU A 147 51.61 81.97 -21.86
C LEU A 147 51.46 82.52 -23.30
N TYR A 148 50.81 81.73 -24.18
CA TYR A 148 50.49 82.15 -25.55
C TYR A 148 49.46 83.30 -25.59
N LYS A 149 48.42 83.24 -24.78
CA LYS A 149 47.46 84.34 -24.61
C LYS A 149 48.09 85.60 -24.17
N ASP A 150 49.12 85.53 -23.30
CA ASP A 150 49.88 86.62 -22.80
C ASP A 150 51.02 87.02 -23.75
N GLN A 151 51.13 86.44 -24.98
CA GLN A 151 52.14 86.68 -26.02
C GLN A 151 53.59 86.40 -25.57
N LEU A 152 53.78 85.52 -24.60
CA LEU A 152 55.08 85.20 -24.02
C LEU A 152 55.80 84.03 -24.71
N ILE A 153 55.14 83.25 -25.58
CA ILE A 153 55.70 82.15 -26.36
C ILE A 153 55.30 82.24 -27.84
N ALA A 154 56.15 81.67 -28.72
CA ALA A 154 55.85 81.58 -30.14
C ALA A 154 54.72 80.56 -30.44
N LYS A 155 53.98 80.82 -31.54
CA LYS A 155 52.90 79.89 -31.99
C LYS A 155 53.42 78.43 -32.19
N GLN A 156 54.59 78.27 -32.76
CA GLN A 156 55.27 77.01 -32.98
C GLN A 156 55.41 76.17 -31.66
N GLU A 157 55.81 76.84 -30.56
CA GLU A 157 55.94 76.22 -29.24
C GLU A 157 54.56 75.77 -28.69
N PHE A 158 53.54 76.62 -28.83
CA PHE A 158 52.17 76.27 -28.44
C PHE A 158 51.64 75.09 -29.25
N ASP A 159 51.71 75.12 -30.61
CA ASP A 159 51.27 74.03 -31.47
C ASP A 159 51.98 72.66 -31.14
N ALA A 160 53.26 72.72 -30.77
CA ALA A 160 54.04 71.55 -30.34
C ALA A 160 53.51 70.94 -29.02
N ARG A 161 53.07 71.75 -28.04
CA ARG A 161 52.48 71.30 -26.78
C ARG A 161 51.07 70.72 -26.97
N GLU A 162 50.30 71.37 -27.85
CA GLU A 162 48.96 70.86 -28.23
C GLU A 162 49.07 69.48 -28.88
N ALA A 163 49.91 69.32 -29.89
CA ALA A 163 50.13 68.04 -30.55
C ALA A 163 50.66 66.95 -29.59
N ALA A 164 51.53 67.31 -28.61
CA ALA A 164 52.01 66.40 -27.60
C ALA A 164 50.89 65.91 -26.65
N TRP A 165 49.99 66.88 -26.30
CA TRP A 165 48.80 66.47 -25.47
C TRP A 165 47.86 65.62 -26.25
N GLU A 166 47.48 65.89 -27.50
CA GLU A 166 46.60 65.06 -28.32
C GLU A 166 47.16 63.65 -28.54
N ALA A 167 48.50 63.56 -28.77
CA ALA A 167 49.16 62.27 -28.88
C ALA A 167 49.09 61.44 -27.60
N SER A 168 49.28 62.07 -26.43
CA SER A 168 49.15 61.36 -25.13
C SER A 168 47.72 61.02 -24.81
N ALA A 169 46.72 61.82 -25.15
CA ALA A 169 45.32 61.57 -25.02
C ALA A 169 44.89 60.34 -25.90
N SER A 170 45.39 60.28 -27.11
CA SER A 170 45.18 59.08 -27.98
C SER A 170 45.81 57.79 -27.41
N GLY A 171 47.02 57.93 -26.80
CA GLY A 171 47.70 56.86 -26.09
C GLY A 171 46.86 56.31 -24.88
N LEU A 172 46.27 57.28 -24.13
CA LEU A 172 45.35 56.88 -23.01
C LEU A 172 44.12 56.15 -23.53
N GLN A 173 43.49 56.62 -24.61
CA GLN A 173 42.37 55.96 -25.22
C GLN A 173 42.73 54.52 -25.68
N GLN A 174 43.92 54.35 -26.27
CA GLN A 174 44.41 53.00 -26.65
C GLN A 174 44.62 52.11 -25.44
N ALA A 175 45.17 52.57 -24.33
CA ALA A 175 45.35 51.84 -23.10
C ALA A 175 44.00 51.46 -22.49
N GLN A 176 43.01 52.38 -22.55
CA GLN A 176 41.62 52.05 -22.11
C GLN A 176 40.96 50.92 -22.94
N ALA A 177 41.10 50.94 -24.26
CA ALA A 177 40.61 49.93 -25.15
C ALA A 177 41.29 48.57 -24.86
N ARG A 178 42.60 48.57 -24.54
CA ARG A 178 43.34 47.36 -24.16
C ARG A 178 42.82 46.75 -22.85
N ILE A 179 42.47 47.57 -21.85
CA ILE A 179 41.82 47.10 -20.61
C ILE A 179 40.53 46.37 -20.91
N VAL A 180 39.65 46.91 -21.75
CA VAL A 180 38.38 46.29 -22.11
C VAL A 180 38.63 44.93 -22.78
N GLN A 181 39.60 44.89 -23.72
CA GLN A 181 39.99 43.64 -24.39
C GLN A 181 40.51 42.55 -23.42
N THR A 182 41.48 42.91 -22.59
CA THR A 182 42.09 41.96 -21.64
C THR A 182 41.11 41.54 -20.55
N LYS A 183 40.20 42.43 -20.12
CA LYS A 183 39.11 42.09 -19.23
C LYS A 183 38.18 41.02 -19.83
N ALA A 184 37.74 41.18 -21.08
CA ALA A 184 36.93 40.19 -21.78
C ALA A 184 37.65 38.85 -21.93
N GLN A 185 38.96 38.87 -22.21
CA GLN A 185 39.78 37.64 -22.28
C GLN A 185 39.87 36.93 -20.92
N ARG A 186 40.05 37.70 -19.85
CA ARG A 186 40.06 37.22 -18.47
C ARG A 186 38.72 36.56 -18.11
N GLU A 187 37.60 37.23 -18.37
CA GLU A 187 36.25 36.69 -18.13
C GLU A 187 36.04 35.38 -18.91
N ALA A 188 36.41 35.33 -20.19
CA ALA A 188 36.35 34.15 -21.00
C ALA A 188 37.19 32.97 -20.47
N ALA A 189 38.39 33.28 -19.92
CA ALA A 189 39.23 32.26 -19.28
C ALA A 189 38.62 31.72 -17.98
N HIS A 190 38.04 32.57 -17.14
CA HIS A 190 37.29 32.14 -15.94
C HIS A 190 36.05 31.35 -16.28
N ASP A 191 35.34 31.64 -17.38
CA ASP A 191 34.21 30.82 -17.81
C ASP A 191 34.63 29.44 -18.30
N ARG A 192 35.83 29.31 -18.89
CA ARG A 192 36.42 27.99 -19.21
C ARG A 192 36.70 27.15 -17.96
N ILE A 193 37.13 27.78 -16.84
CA ILE A 193 37.27 27.07 -15.56
C ILE A 193 35.92 26.47 -15.13
N LYS A 194 34.84 27.26 -15.17
CA LYS A 194 33.50 26.80 -14.80
C LYS A 194 33.07 25.63 -15.68
N GLN A 195 33.32 25.70 -16.98
CA GLN A 195 33.01 24.64 -17.91
C GLN A 195 33.82 23.36 -17.60
N ALA A 196 35.13 23.48 -17.38
CA ALA A 196 35.97 22.33 -17.03
C ALA A 196 35.59 21.73 -15.67
N ALA A 197 35.24 22.55 -14.69
CA ALA A 197 34.76 22.12 -13.39
C ALA A 197 33.43 21.34 -13.50
N ALA A 198 32.47 21.81 -14.32
CA ALA A 198 31.23 21.10 -14.58
C ALA A 198 31.48 19.74 -15.26
N SER A 199 32.42 19.68 -16.21
CA SER A 199 32.81 18.42 -16.85
C SER A 199 33.45 17.43 -15.87
N LEU A 200 34.28 17.92 -14.96
CA LEU A 200 34.88 17.10 -13.87
C LEU A 200 33.80 16.57 -12.93
N THR A 201 32.84 17.41 -12.53
CA THR A 201 31.71 17.01 -11.69
C THR A 201 30.91 15.88 -12.34
N HIS A 202 30.62 16.02 -13.64
CA HIS A 202 29.91 14.97 -14.39
C HIS A 202 30.71 13.66 -14.43
N ALA A 203 32.01 13.71 -14.73
CA ALA A 203 32.85 12.50 -14.74
C ALA A 203 32.94 11.84 -13.35
N SER A 204 33.05 12.66 -12.29
CA SER A 204 33.02 12.16 -10.90
C SER A 204 31.70 11.50 -10.53
N ASP A 205 30.54 12.05 -10.97
CA ASP A 205 29.22 11.45 -10.75
C ASP A 205 29.08 10.08 -11.44
N VAL A 206 29.60 9.96 -12.67
CA VAL A 206 29.65 8.68 -13.39
C VAL A 206 30.54 7.67 -12.63
N LEU A 207 31.68 8.07 -12.14
CA LEU A 207 32.56 7.22 -11.33
C LEU A 207 31.87 6.80 -10.01
N GLN A 208 31.19 7.72 -9.33
CA GLN A 208 30.49 7.43 -8.09
C GLN A 208 29.35 6.40 -8.30
N LYS A 209 28.69 6.40 -9.44
CA LYS A 209 27.65 5.41 -9.80
C LYS A 209 28.16 4.00 -9.98
N THR A 210 29.49 3.79 -10.07
CA THR A 210 30.09 2.45 -10.13
C THR A 210 30.26 1.81 -8.75
N VAL A 211 30.06 2.56 -7.68
CA VAL A 211 30.23 2.13 -6.30
C VAL A 211 28.88 2.12 -5.60
N TYR A 212 28.49 0.98 -5.04
CA TYR A 212 27.22 0.81 -4.34
C TYR A 212 27.42 0.77 -2.85
N THR A 213 26.70 1.63 -2.15
CA THR A 213 26.73 1.74 -0.68
C THR A 213 25.34 1.56 -0.09
N ALA A 214 25.28 1.11 1.17
CA ALA A 214 24.04 0.94 1.89
C ALA A 214 23.39 2.29 2.22
N PRO A 215 22.11 2.53 1.84
CA PRO A 215 21.41 3.78 2.13
C PRO A 215 21.00 3.91 3.61
N PHE A 216 20.81 2.79 4.33
CA PHE A 216 20.47 2.71 5.75
C PHE A 216 21.03 1.43 6.39
N ASP A 217 20.93 1.33 7.70
CA ASP A 217 21.36 0.13 8.45
C ASP A 217 20.35 -1.01 8.23
N GLY A 218 20.82 -2.18 7.82
CA GLY A 218 19.90 -3.29 7.52
C GLY A 218 20.62 -4.61 7.28
N THR A 219 19.87 -5.56 6.75
CA THR A 219 20.34 -6.90 6.36
C THR A 219 20.11 -7.13 4.88
N ILE A 220 21.06 -7.72 4.19
CA ILE A 220 20.90 -8.13 2.80
C ILE A 220 19.93 -9.31 2.74
N SER A 221 18.74 -9.10 2.23
CA SER A 221 17.68 -10.13 2.19
C SER A 221 17.71 -10.96 0.91
N ASN A 222 18.22 -10.40 -0.19
CA ASN A 222 18.32 -11.09 -1.47
C ASN A 222 19.54 -10.55 -2.25
N LEU A 223 20.32 -11.45 -2.85
CA LEU A 223 21.52 -11.14 -3.63
C LEU A 223 21.54 -12.00 -4.90
N PRO A 224 20.78 -11.63 -5.95
CA PRO A 224 20.65 -12.44 -7.16
C PRO A 224 21.87 -12.40 -8.07
N VAL A 225 22.83 -11.50 -7.85
CA VAL A 225 24.02 -11.30 -8.71
C VAL A 225 25.29 -11.92 -8.13
N ARG A 226 26.26 -12.16 -9.01
CA ARG A 226 27.58 -12.74 -8.65
C ARG A 226 28.72 -11.88 -9.16
N GLU A 227 29.89 -12.01 -8.50
CA GLU A 227 31.12 -11.42 -9.03
C GLU A 227 31.42 -11.93 -10.45
N GLY A 228 31.80 -11.02 -11.30
CA GLY A 228 32.07 -11.32 -12.72
C GLY A 228 30.86 -11.22 -13.64
N GLU A 229 29.65 -11.04 -13.10
CA GLU A 229 28.43 -10.85 -13.89
C GLU A 229 28.34 -9.42 -14.44
N THR A 230 27.79 -9.28 -15.66
CA THR A 230 27.56 -7.98 -16.26
C THR A 230 26.17 -7.50 -15.88
N VAL A 231 26.09 -6.30 -15.32
CA VAL A 231 24.84 -5.64 -14.97
C VAL A 231 24.53 -4.53 -15.97
N VAL A 232 23.25 -4.34 -16.20
CA VAL A 232 22.74 -3.33 -17.13
C VAL A 232 21.82 -2.38 -16.38
N ILE A 233 21.84 -1.11 -16.77
CA ILE A 233 20.86 -0.13 -16.32
C ILE A 233 19.53 -0.56 -16.91
N GLY A 234 18.67 -1.15 -16.11
CA GLY A 234 17.50 -1.86 -16.62
C GLY A 234 16.19 -1.18 -16.32
N ILE A 235 15.22 -1.56 -17.14
CA ILE A 235 13.80 -1.43 -16.89
C ILE A 235 13.49 -2.33 -15.68
N GLN A 236 12.74 -1.82 -14.69
CA GLN A 236 12.32 -2.58 -13.49
C GLN A 236 11.82 -3.98 -13.88
N ASN A 237 12.26 -5.00 -13.12
CA ASN A 237 11.91 -6.42 -13.25
C ASN A 237 12.60 -7.20 -14.40
N GLN A 238 13.68 -6.68 -14.99
CA GLN A 238 14.53 -7.52 -15.82
C GLN A 238 15.68 -8.15 -15.01
N PRO A 239 16.05 -9.43 -15.29
CA PRO A 239 17.21 -10.04 -14.69
C PRO A 239 18.46 -9.19 -14.93
N GLY A 240 19.27 -8.96 -13.89
CA GLY A 240 20.48 -8.14 -13.97
C GLY A 240 20.31 -6.65 -13.71
N SER A 241 19.07 -6.15 -13.51
CA SER A 241 18.83 -4.75 -13.13
C SER A 241 18.84 -4.52 -11.61
N THR A 242 18.53 -5.53 -10.81
CA THR A 242 18.59 -5.48 -9.34
C THR A 242 19.84 -6.20 -8.85
N LEU A 243 20.70 -5.47 -8.14
CA LEU A 243 21.91 -6.07 -7.56
C LEU A 243 21.58 -6.80 -6.26
N MET A 244 20.84 -6.16 -5.39
CA MET A 244 20.49 -6.74 -4.08
C MET A 244 19.30 -6.02 -3.47
N THR A 245 18.68 -6.66 -2.46
CA THR A 245 17.64 -6.07 -1.63
C THR A 245 18.17 -5.88 -0.22
N LEU A 246 18.16 -4.63 0.26
CA LEU A 246 18.48 -4.27 1.63
C LEU A 246 17.20 -4.10 2.43
N ALA A 247 17.07 -4.76 3.56
CA ALA A 247 15.89 -4.78 4.41
C ALA A 247 16.21 -4.38 5.84
N ASP A 248 15.36 -3.53 6.42
CA ASP A 248 15.42 -3.18 7.83
C ASP A 248 14.62 -4.21 8.65
N MET A 249 15.32 -5.09 9.35
CA MET A 249 14.72 -6.16 10.15
C MET A 249 14.29 -5.72 11.55
N SER A 250 14.38 -4.43 11.88
CA SER A 250 13.97 -3.90 13.20
C SER A 250 12.45 -3.89 13.37
N VAL A 251 11.72 -3.66 12.28
CA VAL A 251 10.26 -3.66 12.23
C VAL A 251 9.79 -4.64 11.17
N ILE A 252 9.16 -5.70 11.64
CA ILE A 252 8.59 -6.74 10.77
C ILE A 252 7.09 -6.58 10.70
N THR A 253 6.53 -6.71 9.51
CA THR A 253 5.10 -6.63 9.23
C THR A 253 4.60 -7.87 8.52
N ALA A 254 3.37 -8.26 8.82
CA ALA A 254 2.61 -9.19 8.00
C ALA A 254 1.82 -8.39 6.95
N GLU A 255 2.16 -8.54 5.69
CA GLU A 255 1.41 -7.96 4.58
C GLU A 255 0.35 -8.96 4.13
N VAL A 256 -0.90 -8.74 4.55
CA VAL A 256 -2.01 -9.65 4.27
C VAL A 256 -2.99 -9.04 3.28
N LYS A 257 -3.68 -9.91 2.53
CA LYS A 257 -4.70 -9.55 1.54
C LYS A 257 -6.07 -9.78 2.15
N VAL A 258 -6.81 -8.70 2.35
CA VAL A 258 -8.17 -8.70 2.90
C VAL A 258 -9.16 -8.52 1.75
N ASP A 259 -10.24 -9.30 1.76
CA ASP A 259 -11.31 -9.24 0.76
C ASP A 259 -12.06 -7.88 0.81
N GLU A 260 -12.59 -7.44 -0.33
CA GLU A 260 -13.36 -6.19 -0.48
C GLU A 260 -14.55 -6.11 0.47
N THR A 261 -15.17 -7.24 0.80
CA THR A 261 -16.32 -7.28 1.71
C THR A 261 -15.96 -7.05 3.17
N ASP A 262 -14.74 -7.42 3.56
CA ASP A 262 -14.28 -7.38 4.94
C ASP A 262 -13.47 -6.11 5.27
N ILE A 263 -12.83 -5.50 4.27
CA ILE A 263 -11.96 -4.33 4.44
C ILE A 263 -12.67 -3.12 5.07
N VAL A 264 -13.98 -2.99 4.83
CA VAL A 264 -14.81 -1.90 5.36
C VAL A 264 -14.79 -1.87 6.90
N ASN A 265 -14.60 -3.03 7.53
CA ASN A 265 -14.59 -3.19 8.98
C ASN A 265 -13.18 -3.06 9.58
N VAL A 266 -12.13 -3.08 8.77
CA VAL A 266 -10.74 -2.98 9.21
C VAL A 266 -10.35 -1.53 9.41
N LYS A 267 -9.74 -1.21 10.56
CA LYS A 267 -9.28 0.15 10.93
C LYS A 267 -7.86 0.10 11.46
N LEU A 268 -7.18 1.23 11.33
CA LEU A 268 -5.83 1.41 11.89
C LEU A 268 -5.85 1.21 13.41
N GLY A 269 -4.81 0.56 13.94
CA GLY A 269 -4.64 0.31 15.36
C GLY A 269 -5.41 -0.90 15.90
N GLN A 270 -6.20 -1.60 15.09
CA GLN A 270 -6.88 -2.82 15.54
C GLN A 270 -5.88 -3.92 15.88
N PRO A 271 -6.11 -4.68 16.96
CA PRO A 271 -5.26 -5.80 17.34
C PRO A 271 -5.45 -6.97 16.38
N ALA A 272 -4.37 -7.69 16.14
CA ALA A 272 -4.38 -8.87 15.30
C ALA A 272 -3.52 -9.99 15.88
N ASP A 273 -3.97 -11.20 15.68
CA ASP A 273 -3.26 -12.44 15.99
C ASP A 273 -2.65 -12.99 14.71
N ILE A 274 -1.32 -13.10 14.68
CA ILE A 274 -0.57 -13.49 13.50
C ILE A 274 0.01 -14.89 13.72
N SER A 275 -0.33 -15.81 12.85
CA SER A 275 0.27 -17.14 12.81
C SER A 275 1.16 -17.26 11.57
N ILE A 276 2.39 -17.73 11.76
CA ILE A 276 3.38 -17.92 10.67
C ILE A 276 3.48 -19.42 10.44
N ASP A 277 3.27 -19.86 9.20
CA ASP A 277 3.19 -21.29 8.85
C ASP A 277 4.50 -22.03 9.15
N ALA A 278 5.65 -21.33 9.05
CA ALA A 278 6.95 -21.87 9.38
C ALA A 278 7.20 -22.07 10.89
N ILE A 279 6.35 -21.49 11.77
CA ILE A 279 6.49 -21.57 13.22
C ILE A 279 5.15 -22.06 13.81
N PRO A 280 4.86 -23.35 13.71
CA PRO A 280 3.59 -23.91 14.19
C PRO A 280 3.44 -23.72 15.71
N ASN A 281 2.21 -23.61 16.18
CA ASN A 281 1.84 -23.48 17.59
C ASN A 281 2.29 -22.18 18.29
N LYS A 282 2.74 -21.16 17.56
CA LYS A 282 3.03 -19.85 18.12
C LYS A 282 2.22 -18.78 17.42
N VAL A 283 1.49 -17.98 18.21
CA VAL A 283 0.73 -16.83 17.75
C VAL A 283 1.44 -15.58 18.20
N PHE A 284 1.70 -14.68 17.27
CA PHE A 284 2.30 -13.38 17.52
C PHE A 284 1.22 -12.32 17.59
N LYS A 285 1.34 -11.40 18.52
CA LYS A 285 0.47 -10.23 18.61
C LYS A 285 0.97 -9.13 17.70
N GLY A 286 0.04 -8.34 17.18
CA GLY A 286 0.36 -7.22 16.33
C GLY A 286 -0.80 -6.26 16.19
N HIS A 287 -0.55 -5.16 15.47
CA HIS A 287 -1.52 -4.10 15.24
C HIS A 287 -1.52 -3.69 13.77
N VAL A 288 -2.69 -3.35 13.25
CA VAL A 288 -2.84 -2.80 11.91
C VAL A 288 -2.20 -1.41 11.85
N ILE A 289 -1.18 -1.23 10.99
CA ILE A 289 -0.46 0.04 10.83
C ILE A 289 -0.77 0.75 9.52
N GLU A 290 -1.17 -0.01 8.50
CA GLU A 290 -1.43 0.55 7.17
C GLU A 290 -2.53 -0.25 6.47
N ILE A 291 -3.43 0.45 5.78
CA ILE A 291 -4.47 -0.13 4.94
C ILE A 291 -4.29 0.45 3.55
N GLY A 292 -4.05 -0.41 2.55
CA GLY A 292 -3.86 -0.01 1.17
C GLY A 292 -5.16 0.55 0.58
N GLU A 293 -5.06 1.69 -0.09
CA GLU A 293 -6.20 2.33 -0.75
C GLU A 293 -6.52 1.70 -2.13
N ASN A 294 -5.56 0.99 -2.71
CA ASN A 294 -5.72 0.39 -4.03
C ASN A 294 -6.09 -1.08 -3.93
N ALA A 295 -7.15 -1.46 -4.64
CA ALA A 295 -7.53 -2.85 -4.81
C ALA A 295 -6.53 -3.59 -5.71
N ILE A 296 -6.17 -4.80 -5.30
CA ILE A 296 -5.35 -5.74 -6.07
C ILE A 296 -6.29 -6.78 -6.64
N VAL A 297 -6.29 -6.92 -7.96
CA VAL A 297 -7.08 -7.96 -8.65
C VAL A 297 -6.45 -9.32 -8.33
N ARG A 298 -7.26 -10.26 -7.84
CA ARG A 298 -6.85 -11.65 -7.60
C ARG A 298 -6.63 -12.36 -8.94
N SER A 299 -5.39 -12.33 -9.45
CA SER A 299 -5.02 -13.06 -10.66
C SER A 299 -5.04 -14.57 -10.34
N THR A 300 -6.04 -15.28 -10.82
CA THR A 300 -6.00 -16.74 -10.95
C THR A 300 -5.08 -17.05 -12.12
N GLY A 301 -3.85 -17.49 -11.82
CA GLY A 301 -2.73 -17.67 -12.74
C GLY A 301 -2.91 -18.62 -13.94
N VAL A 302 -3.94 -18.44 -14.74
CA VAL A 302 -4.10 -19.07 -16.06
C VAL A 302 -4.25 -17.96 -17.10
N ALA A 303 -3.11 -17.55 -17.66
CA ALA A 303 -3.09 -16.73 -18.86
C ALA A 303 -3.55 -17.59 -20.06
N THR A 304 -4.86 -17.75 -20.22
CA THR A 304 -5.44 -18.14 -21.49
C THR A 304 -6.08 -16.91 -22.11
N SER A 305 -5.45 -16.45 -23.17
CA SER A 305 -5.98 -15.46 -24.08
C SER A 305 -7.41 -15.83 -24.51
N GLN A 306 -8.30 -14.83 -24.48
CA GLN A 306 -9.67 -14.82 -24.98
C GLN A 306 -10.73 -15.44 -24.05
N THR A 307 -11.31 -14.60 -23.20
CA THR A 307 -12.78 -14.48 -23.18
C THR A 307 -13.15 -13.15 -22.52
N LEU A 308 -13.67 -12.23 -23.31
CA LEU A 308 -14.48 -11.10 -22.87
C LEU A 308 -15.79 -11.68 -22.31
N ALA A 309 -15.79 -12.03 -21.04
CA ALA A 309 -17.00 -12.30 -20.29
C ALA A 309 -16.75 -11.75 -18.88
N SER A 310 -17.59 -10.84 -18.48
CA SER A 310 -17.73 -10.20 -17.17
C SER A 310 -17.58 -11.18 -15.99
N SER A 311 -16.37 -11.64 -15.72
CA SER A 311 -16.04 -12.26 -14.45
C SER A 311 -15.84 -11.12 -13.46
N GLN A 312 -16.65 -11.08 -12.45
CA GLN A 312 -16.52 -10.23 -11.28
C GLN A 312 -15.19 -10.64 -10.62
N GLU A 313 -14.11 -9.95 -11.03
CA GLU A 313 -12.77 -10.22 -10.49
C GLU A 313 -12.78 -9.88 -9.01
N ALA A 314 -12.49 -10.88 -8.18
CA ALA A 314 -12.36 -10.67 -6.74
C ALA A 314 -11.22 -9.69 -6.47
N LYS A 315 -11.51 -8.67 -5.67
CA LYS A 315 -10.57 -7.62 -5.30
C LYS A 315 -10.14 -7.78 -3.87
N ASP A 316 -8.84 -7.75 -3.66
CA ASP A 316 -8.24 -7.76 -2.33
C ASP A 316 -7.58 -6.42 -2.03
N PHE A 317 -7.52 -6.05 -0.75
CA PHE A 317 -6.80 -4.89 -0.26
C PHE A 317 -5.61 -5.33 0.59
N LYS A 318 -4.47 -4.68 0.38
CA LYS A 318 -3.26 -4.94 1.16
C LYS A 318 -3.39 -4.28 2.52
N VAL A 319 -3.22 -5.06 3.59
CA VAL A 319 -3.18 -4.57 4.97
C VAL A 319 -1.85 -4.97 5.58
N LYS A 320 -1.14 -3.99 6.20
CA LYS A 320 0.09 -4.26 6.93
C LYS A 320 -0.21 -4.29 8.43
N VAL A 321 0.16 -5.39 9.04
CA VAL A 321 0.05 -5.63 10.48
C VAL A 321 1.45 -5.73 11.05
N ARG A 322 1.83 -4.81 11.94
CA ARG A 322 3.13 -4.84 12.61
C ARG A 322 3.14 -5.92 13.68
N LEU A 323 4.19 -6.72 13.71
CA LEU A 323 4.44 -7.65 14.81
C LEU A 323 5.05 -6.90 16.00
N ASP A 324 4.53 -7.11 17.20
CA ASP A 324 5.00 -6.42 18.42
C ASP A 324 6.29 -7.05 18.97
N ASP A 325 6.43 -8.38 18.86
CA ASP A 325 7.60 -9.13 19.32
C ASP A 325 8.04 -10.15 18.26
N PRO A 326 8.69 -9.69 17.17
CA PRO A 326 9.14 -10.60 16.12
C PRO A 326 10.32 -11.45 16.58
N PRO A 327 10.38 -12.74 16.22
CA PRO A 327 11.53 -13.58 16.50
C PRO A 327 12.75 -13.12 15.69
N GLN A 328 13.96 -13.20 16.31
CA GLN A 328 15.20 -12.66 15.73
C GLN A 328 15.63 -13.29 14.39
N ASN A 329 15.13 -14.50 14.05
CA ASN A 329 15.54 -15.25 12.86
C ASN A 329 14.41 -15.38 11.83
N LEU A 330 13.48 -14.41 11.78
CA LEU A 330 12.40 -14.43 10.80
C LEU A 330 12.94 -14.06 9.41
N ARG A 331 12.65 -14.91 8.43
CA ARG A 331 13.02 -14.64 7.04
C ARG A 331 11.84 -13.94 6.31
N PRO A 332 12.11 -12.90 5.53
CA PRO A 332 11.12 -12.32 4.64
C PRO A 332 10.55 -13.36 3.66
N GLY A 333 9.27 -13.17 3.25
CA GLY A 333 8.61 -14.05 2.30
C GLY A 333 7.96 -15.31 2.92
N LEU A 334 7.99 -15.46 4.24
CA LEU A 334 7.27 -16.57 4.90
C LEU A 334 5.77 -16.32 4.87
N SER A 335 5.01 -17.39 4.54
CA SER A 335 3.54 -17.36 4.56
C SER A 335 3.01 -17.14 5.97
N THR A 336 1.99 -16.31 6.08
CA THR A 336 1.36 -15.96 7.35
C THR A 336 -0.14 -15.78 7.20
N THR A 337 -0.85 -16.01 8.30
CA THR A 337 -2.28 -15.72 8.41
C THR A 337 -2.50 -14.78 9.58
N ALA A 338 -3.13 -13.63 9.32
CA ALA A 338 -3.53 -12.68 10.34
C ALA A 338 -5.03 -12.77 10.62
N LYS A 339 -5.40 -12.80 11.89
CA LYS A 339 -6.75 -12.69 12.40
C LYS A 339 -6.93 -11.33 13.04
N ILE A 340 -7.54 -10.40 12.31
CA ILE A 340 -7.74 -9.01 12.73
C ILE A 340 -9.04 -8.92 13.48
N THR A 341 -9.02 -8.46 14.73
CA THR A 341 -10.22 -8.23 15.53
C THR A 341 -10.82 -6.87 15.16
N THR A 342 -11.93 -6.89 14.44
CA THR A 342 -12.57 -5.66 13.92
C THR A 342 -13.51 -5.01 14.92
N ALA A 343 -14.21 -5.80 15.72
CA ALA A 343 -15.09 -5.32 16.77
C ALA A 343 -15.15 -6.32 17.93
N THR A 344 -15.29 -5.81 19.14
CA THR A 344 -15.52 -6.61 20.34
C THR A 344 -16.72 -6.05 21.07
N ARG A 345 -17.62 -6.95 21.51
CA ARG A 345 -18.79 -6.65 22.34
C ARG A 345 -18.80 -7.56 23.53
N SER A 346 -18.92 -7.01 24.72
CA SER A 346 -18.96 -7.78 25.96
C SER A 346 -20.38 -8.01 26.43
N SER A 347 -20.65 -9.23 26.92
CA SER A 347 -21.93 -9.60 27.55
C SER A 347 -23.16 -9.37 26.66
N VAL A 348 -23.08 -9.68 25.37
CA VAL A 348 -24.20 -9.59 24.41
C VAL A 348 -24.94 -10.91 24.31
N LEU A 349 -26.22 -10.86 23.89
CA LEU A 349 -27.00 -12.06 23.60
C LEU A 349 -26.44 -12.71 22.34
N ALA A 350 -25.94 -13.94 22.48
CA ALA A 350 -25.34 -14.70 21.41
C ALA A 350 -26.23 -15.88 21.02
N VAL A 351 -26.30 -16.11 19.72
CA VAL A 351 -27.06 -17.19 19.10
C VAL A 351 -26.16 -17.87 18.06
N PRO A 352 -26.09 -19.21 18.05
CA PRO A 352 -25.36 -19.91 16.99
C PRO A 352 -25.83 -19.49 15.59
N ILE A 353 -24.91 -19.19 14.70
CA ILE A 353 -25.22 -18.76 13.32
C ILE A 353 -26.16 -19.75 12.63
N GLN A 354 -26.03 -21.05 12.95
CA GLN A 354 -26.88 -22.11 12.41
C GLN A 354 -28.36 -21.98 12.78
N ALA A 355 -28.72 -21.23 13.83
CA ALA A 355 -30.10 -21.04 14.25
C ALA A 355 -30.83 -19.93 13.48
N LEU A 356 -30.05 -19.05 12.80
CA LEU A 356 -30.58 -17.94 12.03
C LEU A 356 -31.23 -18.46 10.74
N THR A 357 -32.43 -18.01 10.46
CA THR A 357 -33.16 -18.31 9.23
C THR A 357 -33.83 -17.08 8.64
N ILE A 358 -33.99 -17.07 7.34
CA ILE A 358 -34.68 -15.99 6.61
C ILE A 358 -36.04 -16.54 6.15
N ARG A 359 -37.10 -15.78 6.39
CA ARG A 359 -38.46 -16.13 5.99
C ARG A 359 -39.13 -14.96 5.29
N GLN A 360 -39.96 -15.27 4.31
CA GLN A 360 -40.84 -14.26 3.71
C GLN A 360 -42.03 -13.99 4.64
N ARG A 361 -42.45 -12.74 4.72
CA ARG A 361 -43.58 -12.33 5.57
C ARG A 361 -44.83 -13.15 5.30
N ALA A 362 -45.10 -13.48 4.04
CA ALA A 362 -46.22 -14.32 3.62
C ALA A 362 -46.21 -15.74 4.21
N ASP A 363 -45.08 -16.29 4.59
CA ASP A 363 -44.97 -17.64 5.19
C ASP A 363 -45.23 -17.63 6.69
N LEU A 364 -45.24 -16.49 7.33
CA LEU A 364 -45.44 -16.35 8.78
C LEU A 364 -46.90 -16.17 9.17
N ASP A 365 -47.79 -15.75 8.23
CA ASP A 365 -49.19 -15.51 8.48
C ASP A 365 -50.04 -16.79 8.21
N PRO A 366 -50.56 -17.45 9.26
CA PRO A 366 -51.34 -18.68 9.09
C PRO A 366 -52.65 -18.48 8.37
N LYS A 367 -53.13 -17.20 8.28
CA LYS A 367 -54.44 -16.83 7.64
C LYS A 367 -54.38 -16.68 6.11
N ALA A 368 -53.20 -16.58 5.53
CA ALA A 368 -53.04 -16.42 4.09
C ALA A 368 -53.31 -17.68 3.26
N LYS A 369 -53.30 -18.89 3.87
CA LYS A 369 -53.47 -20.17 3.17
C LYS A 369 -54.89 -20.75 3.23
N SER A 370 -55.88 -20.09 3.87
CA SER A 370 -57.27 -20.64 3.96
C SER A 370 -58.24 -20.01 2.95
N LYS A 371 -57.82 -19.18 2.03
CA LYS A 371 -58.67 -18.71 0.90
C LYS A 371 -58.34 -19.47 -0.37
N GLY A 372 -58.74 -20.75 -0.39
CA GLY A 372 -58.95 -21.46 -1.62
C GLY A 372 -60.25 -20.97 -2.26
N SER A 373 -60.14 -20.67 -3.59
CA SER A 373 -61.25 -20.43 -4.52
C SER A 373 -62.26 -19.33 -4.14
N VAL A 374 -62.01 -18.11 -4.59
CA VAL A 374 -62.95 -17.29 -5.41
C VAL A 374 -62.12 -16.15 -6.00
N GLN A 375 -62.25 -15.97 -7.28
CA GLN A 375 -61.69 -14.97 -8.14
C GLN A 375 -61.94 -13.55 -7.58
N ALA A 376 -60.95 -12.89 -7.08
CA ALA A 376 -61.06 -11.47 -6.70
C ALA A 376 -59.72 -10.77 -6.99
N ALA A 377 -59.82 -9.70 -7.76
CA ALA A 377 -58.92 -8.59 -8.04
C ALA A 377 -57.43 -8.78 -7.69
N ALA A 378 -56.54 -8.54 -8.66
CA ALA A 378 -55.10 -8.48 -8.49
C ALA A 378 -54.71 -7.59 -7.29
N PRO A 379 -53.86 -8.05 -6.36
CA PRO A 379 -53.40 -7.22 -5.25
C PRO A 379 -52.58 -6.05 -5.78
N SER A 380 -52.78 -4.89 -5.17
CA SER A 380 -52.05 -3.67 -5.52
C SER A 380 -50.55 -3.90 -5.41
N SER A 381 -49.75 -3.31 -6.29
CA SER A 381 -48.32 -3.51 -6.38
C SER A 381 -47.53 -3.23 -5.07
N ALA A 382 -48.16 -2.54 -4.12
CA ALA A 382 -47.61 -2.24 -2.80
C ALA A 382 -47.79 -3.38 -1.79
N GLU A 383 -48.88 -4.17 -1.86
CA GLU A 383 -49.09 -5.33 -0.98
C GLU A 383 -48.23 -6.54 -1.41
N ALA A 384 -48.11 -6.74 -2.74
CA ALA A 384 -47.24 -7.79 -3.27
C ALA A 384 -45.72 -7.56 -2.99
N LYS A 385 -45.30 -6.31 -2.75
CA LYS A 385 -43.95 -5.99 -2.30
C LYS A 385 -43.75 -6.27 -0.80
N LYS A 386 -44.75 -6.01 0.05
CA LYS A 386 -44.67 -6.28 1.50
C LYS A 386 -44.70 -7.78 1.81
N ASP A 387 -45.38 -8.60 1.00
CA ASP A 387 -45.45 -10.06 1.19
C ASP A 387 -44.13 -10.76 0.82
N LYS A 388 -43.28 -10.13 0.01
CA LYS A 388 -41.94 -10.63 -0.38
C LYS A 388 -40.82 -10.12 0.52
N GLU A 389 -41.11 -9.33 1.55
CA GLU A 389 -40.12 -8.82 2.48
C GLU A 389 -39.50 -9.99 3.25
N GLU A 390 -38.16 -10.13 3.13
CA GLU A 390 -37.38 -11.15 3.83
C GLU A 390 -37.10 -10.68 5.25
N ILE A 391 -37.55 -11.47 6.22
CA ILE A 391 -37.34 -11.20 7.64
C ILE A 391 -36.36 -12.23 8.20
N GLN A 392 -35.30 -11.75 8.81
CA GLN A 392 -34.38 -12.60 9.58
C GLN A 392 -34.99 -12.92 10.94
N GLY A 393 -34.82 -14.17 11.38
CA GLY A 393 -35.37 -14.59 12.68
C GLY A 393 -34.86 -15.95 13.11
N VAL A 394 -35.25 -16.30 14.30
CA VAL A 394 -34.91 -17.58 14.96
C VAL A 394 -36.20 -18.25 15.43
N PHE A 395 -36.22 -19.58 15.37
CA PHE A 395 -37.31 -20.36 15.96
C PHE A 395 -37.08 -20.59 17.45
N VAL A 396 -37.94 -20.03 18.29
CA VAL A 396 -37.94 -20.21 19.74
C VAL A 396 -38.91 -21.34 20.10
N ILE A 397 -38.51 -22.25 20.97
CA ILE A 397 -39.34 -23.35 21.45
C ILE A 397 -40.19 -22.87 22.62
N ARG A 398 -41.51 -22.70 22.40
CA ARG A 398 -42.47 -22.37 23.46
C ARG A 398 -43.56 -23.43 23.54
N GLY A 399 -43.65 -24.09 24.69
CA GLY A 399 -44.68 -25.12 24.91
C GLY A 399 -44.62 -26.30 23.90
N GLY A 400 -43.43 -26.71 23.47
CA GLY A 400 -43.24 -27.80 22.49
C GLY A 400 -43.55 -27.42 21.05
N LYS A 401 -43.70 -26.13 20.74
CA LYS A 401 -43.90 -25.59 19.39
C LYS A 401 -42.77 -24.63 19.03
N ALA A 402 -42.37 -24.65 17.78
CA ALA A 402 -41.41 -23.70 17.23
C ALA A 402 -42.11 -22.43 16.78
N VAL A 403 -41.88 -21.34 17.47
CA VAL A 403 -42.43 -20.01 17.15
C VAL A 403 -41.36 -19.16 16.50
N PHE A 404 -41.62 -18.65 15.31
CA PHE A 404 -40.69 -17.75 14.63
C PHE A 404 -40.70 -16.39 15.30
N VAL A 405 -39.53 -15.93 15.73
CA VAL A 405 -39.30 -14.59 16.31
C VAL A 405 -38.34 -13.82 15.38
N ALA A 406 -38.79 -12.70 14.87
CA ALA A 406 -37.94 -11.79 14.12
C ALA A 406 -36.86 -11.21 15.04
N VAL A 407 -35.62 -11.21 14.57
CA VAL A 407 -34.48 -10.70 15.33
C VAL A 407 -33.68 -9.69 14.50
N GLU A 408 -33.14 -8.70 15.17
CA GLU A 408 -32.12 -7.84 14.63
C GLU A 408 -30.76 -8.34 15.06
N THR A 409 -29.83 -8.46 14.12
CA THR A 409 -28.49 -8.98 14.37
C THR A 409 -27.47 -7.85 14.44
N GLY A 410 -26.46 -8.01 15.29
CA GLY A 410 -25.31 -7.11 15.43
C GLY A 410 -24.05 -7.68 14.80
N ILE A 411 -22.95 -7.74 15.59
CA ILE A 411 -21.69 -8.30 15.13
C ILE A 411 -21.75 -9.80 14.98
N THR A 412 -21.04 -10.32 13.98
CA THR A 412 -20.91 -11.75 13.73
C THR A 412 -19.54 -12.21 14.28
N GLY A 413 -19.59 -13.17 15.20
CA GLY A 413 -18.39 -13.86 15.69
C GLY A 413 -18.04 -15.07 14.83
N THR A 414 -17.20 -15.97 15.34
CA THR A 414 -16.75 -17.16 14.60
C THR A 414 -17.85 -18.22 14.49
N THR A 415 -18.60 -18.45 15.58
CA THR A 415 -19.64 -19.49 15.69
C THR A 415 -21.01 -18.92 15.98
N ASP A 416 -21.03 -17.75 16.61
CA ASP A 416 -22.21 -17.12 17.15
C ASP A 416 -22.40 -15.70 16.61
N ILE A 417 -23.64 -15.24 16.59
CA ILE A 417 -24.02 -13.90 16.13
C ILE A 417 -24.73 -13.14 17.25
N GLU A 418 -24.42 -11.85 17.38
CA GLU A 418 -25.11 -10.97 18.33
C GLU A 418 -26.56 -10.75 17.90
N VAL A 419 -27.48 -10.85 18.84
CA VAL A 419 -28.88 -10.47 18.69
C VAL A 419 -29.14 -9.24 19.54
N THR A 420 -29.49 -8.11 18.87
CA THR A 420 -29.76 -6.83 19.53
C THR A 420 -31.20 -6.71 20.00
N SER A 421 -32.15 -7.35 19.31
CA SER A 421 -33.57 -7.32 19.67
C SER A 421 -34.29 -8.62 19.28
N GLY A 422 -35.38 -8.95 19.98
CA GLY A 422 -36.28 -10.06 19.67
C GLY A 422 -36.13 -11.29 20.59
N LEU A 423 -35.03 -11.50 21.30
CA LEU A 423 -34.79 -12.65 22.16
C LEU A 423 -34.45 -12.22 23.60
N GLN A 424 -34.67 -13.15 24.55
CA GLN A 424 -34.29 -12.99 25.94
C GLN A 424 -33.24 -14.05 26.34
N GLN A 425 -32.43 -13.71 27.33
CA GLN A 425 -31.49 -14.67 27.90
C GLN A 425 -32.22 -15.90 28.44
N GLY A 426 -31.78 -17.09 28.04
CA GLY A 426 -32.37 -18.34 28.46
C GLY A 426 -33.47 -18.87 27.54
N ASP A 427 -33.88 -18.12 26.50
CA ASP A 427 -34.78 -18.63 25.47
C ASP A 427 -34.18 -19.90 24.85
N GLU A 428 -35.03 -20.95 24.68
CA GLU A 428 -34.62 -22.17 24.01
C GLU A 428 -34.94 -22.05 22.52
N ILE A 429 -33.88 -22.14 21.71
CA ILE A 429 -33.94 -21.91 20.26
C ILE A 429 -33.68 -23.20 19.51
N VAL A 430 -34.27 -23.32 18.32
CA VAL A 430 -34.00 -24.42 17.41
C VAL A 430 -32.63 -24.20 16.76
N THR A 431 -31.71 -25.15 17.06
CA THR A 431 -30.42 -25.28 16.37
C THR A 431 -30.44 -26.60 15.65
N GLY A 432 -30.03 -26.69 14.42
CA GLY A 432 -30.04 -27.98 13.72
C GLY A 432 -29.67 -27.89 12.25
N SER A 433 -29.84 -28.97 11.52
CA SER A 433 -29.48 -28.97 10.12
C SER A 433 -30.32 -27.94 9.34
N TYR A 434 -29.66 -27.20 8.43
CA TYR A 434 -30.29 -26.20 7.55
C TYR A 434 -31.55 -26.71 6.86
N LYS A 435 -31.61 -28.04 6.53
CA LYS A 435 -32.76 -28.69 5.92
C LYS A 435 -34.00 -28.64 6.83
N VAL A 436 -33.82 -28.84 8.14
CA VAL A 436 -34.92 -28.81 9.11
C VAL A 436 -35.40 -27.39 9.30
N LEU A 437 -34.50 -26.44 9.52
CA LEU A 437 -34.81 -25.01 9.66
C LEU A 437 -35.55 -24.47 8.44
N ARG A 438 -35.19 -24.88 7.23
CA ARG A 438 -35.82 -24.43 5.99
C ARG A 438 -37.25 -24.97 5.83
N THR A 439 -37.55 -26.13 6.31
CA THR A 439 -38.89 -26.77 6.17
C THR A 439 -39.81 -26.54 7.36
N LEU A 440 -39.27 -26.09 8.50
CA LEU A 440 -40.02 -25.86 9.74
C LEU A 440 -41.02 -24.71 9.54
N LYS A 441 -42.28 -24.95 9.86
CA LYS A 441 -43.36 -23.98 9.80
C LYS A 441 -43.53 -23.28 11.14
N ASN A 442 -44.01 -22.02 11.11
CA ASN A 442 -44.40 -21.35 12.34
C ASN A 442 -45.47 -22.15 13.10
N GLU A 443 -45.34 -22.25 14.43
CA GLU A 443 -46.20 -23.03 15.35
C GLU A 443 -46.19 -24.55 15.12
N ALA A 444 -45.22 -25.10 14.39
CA ALA A 444 -45.08 -26.53 14.21
C ALA A 444 -44.70 -27.23 15.53
N PRO A 445 -45.33 -28.38 15.86
CA PRO A 445 -44.95 -29.19 17.02
C PRO A 445 -43.55 -29.80 16.80
N VAL A 446 -42.64 -29.56 17.75
CA VAL A 446 -41.25 -30.02 17.69
C VAL A 446 -40.95 -30.93 18.87
N LYS A 447 -40.06 -31.87 18.63
CA LYS A 447 -39.46 -32.73 19.67
C LYS A 447 -37.98 -32.48 19.71
N ILE A 448 -37.47 -32.13 20.88
CA ILE A 448 -36.05 -31.92 21.09
C ILE A 448 -35.35 -33.26 21.03
N ASP A 449 -34.38 -33.39 20.13
CA ASP A 449 -33.52 -34.54 20.00
C ASP A 449 -32.08 -34.08 19.81
N ASN A 450 -31.36 -33.97 20.92
CA ASN A 450 -29.96 -33.51 20.94
C ASN A 450 -28.98 -34.70 20.77
N THR A 451 -29.44 -35.89 20.37
CA THR A 451 -28.53 -36.99 20.05
C THR A 451 -27.77 -36.69 18.78
N VAL A 452 -26.46 -36.56 18.91
CA VAL A 452 -25.54 -36.33 17.79
C VAL A 452 -25.52 -37.56 16.91
N LYS A 453 -26.21 -37.56 15.77
CA LYS A 453 -25.94 -38.52 14.72
C LYS A 453 -24.54 -38.22 14.16
N LYS A 454 -23.55 -39.06 14.47
CA LYS A 454 -22.28 -39.11 13.74
C LYS A 454 -22.62 -39.26 12.25
N GLN A 455 -22.30 -38.25 11.44
CA GLN A 455 -22.26 -38.42 9.99
C GLN A 455 -21.13 -39.42 9.70
N GLU A 456 -21.47 -40.55 9.16
CA GLU A 456 -20.54 -41.40 8.44
C GLU A 456 -20.09 -40.63 7.20
N GLU A 457 -18.80 -40.40 7.13
CA GLU A 457 -18.11 -39.91 5.94
C GLU A 457 -18.28 -40.90 4.80
N SER A 458 -18.86 -40.47 3.70
CA SER A 458 -18.84 -41.17 2.39
C SER A 458 -18.12 -40.30 1.39
#